data_8248942086cb0630d6efdb8116bfd6fc
#
_entry.id   8248942086cb0630d6efdb8116bfd6fc
#
_cell.length_a   1.000
_cell.length_b   1.000
_cell.length_c   1.000
_cell.angle_alpha   90.00
_cell.angle_beta   90.00
_cell.angle_gamma   90.00
#
_symmetry.space_group_name_H-M   'P 1'
#
loop_
_entity.id
_entity.type
_entity.pdbx_description
1 polymer ?
#
loop_
_entity_poly.entity_id
_entity_poly.type
_entity_poly.pdbx_seq_one_letter_code
_entity_poly.pdbx_strand_id
1 'polypeptide(L)'
;TKSEELKATNKNHGQWTTDHCPLTMMYFQEALEASCWQQGNMRQTAPSQRMVDFTRKKLSYDLPDSSYSPGLVSSPLHFWMPAFITDRLSKGFQQFGKSSHGFLTNEAVMIGVETRTSAPVRILRDNETLQHVTVNGLFPCGEGAGYAGGIVSAGIDGEKCAEAAATYLGVRTD
;
A
#
# COMPACT_ATOMS: atom_id res chain seq x y z
N THR A 1 7.26 21.31 -11.69
CA THR A 1 7.62 20.73 -10.38
C THR A 1 6.74 19.51 -10.14
N LYS A 2 7.25 18.45 -9.43
CA LYS A 2 6.55 17.18 -9.17
C LYS A 2 5.09 17.33 -8.68
N SER A 3 4.76 18.43 -8.00
CA SER A 3 3.40 18.71 -7.52
C SER A 3 2.42 19.14 -8.61
N GLU A 4 2.91 19.63 -9.74
CA GLU A 4 2.08 20.04 -10.88
C GLU A 4 1.76 18.87 -11.81
N GLU A 5 2.67 17.91 -11.96
CA GLU A 5 2.43 16.65 -12.67
C GLU A 5 1.38 15.80 -11.97
N LEU A 6 1.41 15.73 -10.63
CA LEU A 6 0.37 15.05 -9.83
C LEU A 6 -1.00 15.74 -9.93
N LYS A 7 -1.04 17.08 -10.08
CA LYS A 7 -2.30 17.83 -10.27
C LYS A 7 -2.88 17.66 -11.68
N ALA A 8 -2.04 17.45 -12.68
CA ALA A 8 -2.48 17.21 -14.06
C ALA A 8 -3.16 15.83 -14.21
N THR A 9 -2.71 14.81 -13.48
CA THR A 9 -3.30 13.46 -13.50
C THR A 9 -4.63 13.36 -12.73
N ASN A 10 -4.92 14.31 -11.82
CA ASN A 10 -6.15 14.30 -11.02
C ASN A 10 -7.36 14.97 -11.69
N LYS A 11 -7.19 15.57 -12.89
CA LYS A 11 -8.28 16.27 -13.62
C LYS A 11 -9.12 15.38 -14.53
N ASN A 12 -8.70 14.17 -14.83
CA ASN A 12 -9.44 13.22 -15.65
C ASN A 12 -9.99 12.08 -14.81
N HIS A 13 -11.23 12.22 -14.36
CA HIS A 13 -12.11 11.19 -13.81
C HIS A 13 -11.60 9.74 -13.93
N GLY A 14 -10.85 9.27 -12.94
CA GLY A 14 -10.74 7.85 -12.61
C GLY A 14 -10.01 6.93 -13.60
N GLN A 15 -9.43 7.42 -14.66
CA GLN A 15 -8.54 6.64 -15.53
C GLN A 15 -7.10 6.98 -15.19
N TRP A 16 -6.48 6.10 -14.41
CA TRP A 16 -5.03 6.00 -14.34
C TRP A 16 -4.58 5.48 -15.70
N THR A 17 -4.27 6.40 -16.63
CA THR A 17 -3.62 6.00 -17.87
C THR A 17 -2.27 5.44 -17.49
N THR A 18 -2.04 4.20 -17.85
CA THR A 18 -0.73 3.55 -17.84
C THR A 18 0.12 4.17 -18.94
N ASP A 19 0.43 5.45 -18.82
CA ASP A 19 1.54 6.02 -19.54
C ASP A 19 2.75 5.19 -19.11
N HIS A 20 3.55 4.75 -20.05
CA HIS A 20 4.62 3.74 -19.90
C HIS A 20 5.71 4.08 -18.89
N CYS A 21 5.37 4.79 -17.81
CA CYS A 21 6.28 5.10 -16.72
C CYS A 21 6.34 3.90 -15.75
N PRO A 22 7.51 3.27 -15.58
CA PRO A 22 7.68 2.13 -14.65
C PRO A 22 7.32 2.47 -13.20
N LEU A 23 7.29 3.75 -12.85
CA LEU A 23 7.04 4.25 -11.50
C LEU A 23 5.58 4.67 -11.25
N THR A 24 4.67 4.47 -12.20
CA THR A 24 3.26 4.88 -12.07
C THR A 24 2.60 4.35 -10.79
N MET A 25 2.81 3.09 -10.47
CA MET A 25 2.22 2.49 -9.26
C MET A 25 2.86 3.00 -7.97
N MET A 26 4.14 3.36 -8.00
CA MET A 26 4.82 4.02 -6.87
C MET A 26 4.23 5.42 -6.61
N TYR A 27 4.04 6.21 -7.66
CA TYR A 27 3.38 7.53 -7.53
C TYR A 27 1.93 7.44 -7.07
N PHE A 28 1.22 6.39 -7.50
CA PHE A 28 -0.13 6.11 -6.99
C PHE A 28 -0.12 5.83 -5.48
N GLN A 29 0.80 4.98 -5.02
CA GLN A 29 0.97 4.65 -3.61
C GLN A 29 1.32 5.90 -2.79
N GLU A 30 2.30 6.68 -3.22
CA GLU A 30 2.69 7.94 -2.57
C GLU A 30 1.53 8.94 -2.47
N ALA A 31 0.73 9.08 -3.54
CA ALA A 31 -0.43 9.97 -3.55
C ALA A 31 -1.52 9.52 -2.58
N LEU A 32 -1.76 8.21 -2.48
CA LEU A 32 -2.73 7.63 -1.55
C LEU A 32 -2.27 7.81 -0.09
N GLU A 33 -0.98 7.59 0.19
CA GLU A 33 -0.38 7.81 1.51
C GLU A 33 -0.43 9.29 1.92
N ALA A 34 -0.11 10.20 1.01
CA ALA A 34 -0.20 11.63 1.25
C ALA A 34 -1.65 12.08 1.55
N SER A 35 -2.62 11.54 0.84
CA SER A 35 -4.04 11.79 1.10
C SER A 35 -4.46 11.25 2.47
N CYS A 36 -4.01 10.04 2.83
CA CYS A 36 -4.24 9.43 4.12
C CYS A 36 -3.66 10.28 5.26
N TRP A 37 -2.43 10.76 5.12
CA TRP A 37 -1.79 11.64 6.08
C TRP A 37 -2.59 12.95 6.31
N GLN A 38 -3.06 13.58 5.24
CA GLN A 38 -3.89 14.78 5.34
C GLN A 38 -5.21 14.50 6.06
N GLN A 39 -5.87 13.39 5.74
CA GLN A 39 -7.13 12.97 6.36
C GLN A 39 -6.94 12.49 7.81
N GLY A 40 -5.74 12.08 8.20
CA GLY A 40 -5.32 11.77 9.56
C GLY A 40 -4.89 13.00 10.39
N ASN A 41 -5.30 14.22 9.98
CA ASN A 41 -4.94 15.48 10.64
C ASN A 41 -3.42 15.78 10.62
N MET A 42 -2.70 15.28 9.62
CA MET A 42 -1.24 15.41 9.50
C MET A 42 -0.50 14.90 10.75
N ARG A 43 -1.04 13.84 11.35
CA ARG A 43 -0.49 13.13 12.51
C ARG A 43 -0.50 11.62 12.24
N GLN A 44 -0.11 10.83 13.23
CA GLN A 44 -0.18 9.37 13.15
C GLN A 44 -1.60 8.80 13.44
N THR A 45 -2.56 9.66 13.74
CA THR A 45 -3.97 9.24 13.82
C THR A 45 -4.44 8.74 12.46
N ALA A 46 -5.15 7.63 12.45
CA ALA A 46 -5.60 7.02 11.20
C ALA A 46 -7.00 7.50 10.80
N PRO A 47 -7.19 7.94 9.55
CA PRO A 47 -8.53 8.23 9.02
C PRO A 47 -9.35 6.95 8.99
N SER A 48 -10.56 7.01 9.53
CA SER A 48 -11.36 5.82 9.79
C SER A 48 -12.85 6.07 9.55
N GLN A 49 -13.57 5.00 9.25
CA GLN A 49 -15.00 5.05 8.99
C GLN A 49 -15.67 3.75 9.41
N ARG A 50 -16.87 3.79 9.98
CA ARG A 50 -17.65 2.57 10.23
C ARG A 50 -17.95 1.86 8.91
N MET A 51 -17.83 0.54 8.89
CA MET A 51 -18.02 -0.26 7.67
C MET A 51 -19.40 -0.04 7.05
N VAL A 52 -20.45 0.01 7.87
CA VAL A 52 -21.82 0.25 7.39
C VAL A 52 -21.95 1.64 6.77
N ASP A 53 -21.37 2.67 7.39
CA ASP A 53 -21.41 4.03 6.86
C ASP A 53 -20.63 4.15 5.55
N PHE A 54 -19.49 3.47 5.45
CA PHE A 54 -18.72 3.39 4.20
C PHE A 54 -19.57 2.81 3.07
N THR A 55 -20.26 1.69 3.30
CA THR A 55 -21.11 1.06 2.27
C THR A 55 -22.32 1.91 1.89
N ARG A 56 -22.78 2.77 2.80
CA ARG A 56 -23.89 3.72 2.59
C ARG A 56 -23.42 5.09 2.11
N LYS A 57 -22.13 5.28 1.92
CA LYS A 57 -21.50 6.56 1.52
C LYS A 57 -21.86 7.71 2.50
N LYS A 58 -21.82 7.45 3.81
CA LYS A 58 -22.12 8.40 4.88
C LYS A 58 -20.88 8.60 5.76
N LEU A 59 -20.70 9.82 6.26
CA LEU A 59 -19.70 10.09 7.28
C LEU A 59 -20.10 9.41 8.60
N SER A 60 -19.13 8.80 9.29
CA SER A 60 -19.30 8.33 10.66
C SER A 60 -19.09 9.50 11.61
N TYR A 61 -20.09 9.82 12.44
CA TYR A 61 -19.97 10.90 13.43
C TYR A 61 -19.20 10.46 14.67
N ASP A 62 -19.19 9.17 14.96
CA ASP A 62 -18.49 8.52 16.05
C ASP A 62 -17.82 7.25 15.54
N LEU A 63 -16.82 6.76 16.25
CA LEU A 63 -16.10 5.53 15.95
C LEU A 63 -16.11 4.62 17.17
N PRO A 64 -16.17 3.28 16.99
CA PRO A 64 -16.00 2.36 18.10
C PRO A 64 -14.57 2.42 18.63
N ASP A 65 -14.36 1.91 19.85
CA ASP A 65 -13.04 1.73 20.43
C ASP A 65 -12.14 0.87 19.54
N SER A 66 -10.86 1.21 19.51
CA SER A 66 -9.87 0.54 18.69
C SER A 66 -8.57 0.32 19.44
N SER A 67 -7.90 -0.80 19.18
CA SER A 67 -6.56 -1.08 19.67
C SER A 67 -5.45 -0.31 18.92
N TYR A 68 -5.77 0.48 17.92
CA TYR A 68 -4.80 1.31 17.22
C TYR A 68 -4.33 2.46 18.12
N SER A 69 -3.14 2.31 18.70
CA SER A 69 -2.63 3.20 19.76
C SER A 69 -2.45 4.67 19.37
N PRO A 70 -2.12 5.04 18.10
CA PRO A 70 -2.07 6.44 17.71
C PRO A 70 -3.44 7.13 17.63
N GLY A 71 -4.53 6.37 17.71
CA GLY A 71 -5.91 6.85 17.68
C GLY A 71 -6.49 6.96 16.28
N LEU A 72 -7.82 7.03 16.24
CA LEU A 72 -8.61 7.13 15.03
C LEU A 72 -9.19 8.52 14.88
N VAL A 73 -9.39 8.96 13.64
CA VAL A 73 -10.14 10.17 13.30
C VAL A 73 -11.20 9.84 12.25
N SER A 74 -12.42 10.30 12.48
CA SER A 74 -13.50 10.11 11.50
C SER A 74 -13.17 10.81 10.20
N SER A 75 -13.21 10.07 9.10
CA SER A 75 -12.91 10.56 7.76
C SER A 75 -13.76 9.81 6.73
N PRO A 76 -14.29 10.50 5.69
CA PRO A 76 -15.11 9.86 4.68
C PRO A 76 -14.26 9.09 3.67
N LEU A 77 -13.75 7.91 4.06
CA LEU A 77 -12.90 7.04 3.21
C LEU A 77 -13.53 6.81 1.83
N HIS A 78 -14.85 6.63 1.77
CA HIS A 78 -15.62 6.43 0.54
C HIS A 78 -15.54 7.62 -0.43
N PHE A 79 -15.16 8.81 0.05
CA PHE A 79 -15.13 10.05 -0.74
C PHE A 79 -13.74 10.37 -1.29
N TRP A 80 -12.70 10.28 -0.47
CA TRP A 80 -11.36 10.70 -0.89
C TRP A 80 -10.50 9.56 -1.46
N MET A 81 -10.81 8.31 -1.12
CA MET A 81 -10.12 7.17 -1.74
C MET A 81 -10.56 7.01 -3.20
N PRO A 82 -9.70 6.44 -4.07
CA PRO A 82 -10.03 6.20 -5.47
C PRO A 82 -11.33 5.39 -5.63
N ALA A 83 -12.23 5.86 -6.50
CA ALA A 83 -13.56 5.27 -6.69
C ALA A 83 -13.50 3.78 -7.07
N PHE A 84 -12.52 3.37 -7.89
CA PHE A 84 -12.37 1.97 -8.29
C PHE A 84 -12.04 1.05 -7.11
N ILE A 85 -11.41 1.57 -6.05
CA ILE A 85 -11.15 0.84 -4.79
C ILE A 85 -12.42 0.83 -3.94
N THR A 86 -13.00 2.01 -3.68
CA THR A 86 -14.14 2.14 -2.77
C THR A 86 -15.38 1.41 -3.26
N ASP A 87 -15.64 1.41 -4.57
CA ASP A 87 -16.78 0.69 -5.15
C ASP A 87 -16.60 -0.83 -5.04
N ARG A 88 -15.37 -1.36 -5.24
CA ARG A 88 -15.08 -2.79 -5.07
C ARG A 88 -15.18 -3.22 -3.61
N LEU A 89 -14.60 -2.44 -2.69
CA LEU A 89 -14.69 -2.71 -1.25
C LEU A 89 -16.14 -2.69 -0.78
N SER A 90 -16.92 -1.67 -1.17
CA SER A 90 -18.33 -1.56 -0.80
C SER A 90 -19.14 -2.76 -1.28
N LYS A 91 -18.96 -3.18 -2.53
CA LYS A 91 -19.62 -4.40 -3.08
C LYS A 91 -19.19 -5.66 -2.33
N GLY A 92 -17.88 -5.79 -2.04
CA GLY A 92 -17.34 -6.92 -1.29
C GLY A 92 -17.93 -7.00 0.11
N PHE A 93 -17.97 -5.92 0.87
CA PHE A 93 -18.55 -5.89 2.22
C PHE A 93 -20.04 -6.22 2.22
N GLN A 94 -20.81 -5.71 1.25
CA GLN A 94 -22.21 -6.07 1.11
C GLN A 94 -22.40 -7.56 0.78
N GLN A 95 -21.54 -8.14 -0.06
CA GLN A 95 -21.59 -9.55 -0.39
C GLN A 95 -21.21 -10.42 0.82
N PHE A 96 -20.14 -10.07 1.56
CA PHE A 96 -19.80 -10.75 2.80
C PHE A 96 -20.89 -10.63 3.87
N GLY A 97 -21.56 -9.48 3.96
CA GLY A 97 -22.70 -9.31 4.85
C GLY A 97 -23.88 -10.23 4.54
N LYS A 98 -24.04 -10.66 3.28
CA LYS A 98 -25.04 -11.65 2.87
C LYS A 98 -24.63 -13.09 3.18
N SER A 99 -23.35 -13.41 3.02
CA SER A 99 -22.83 -14.77 3.20
C SER A 99 -22.42 -15.08 4.64
N SER A 100 -22.10 -14.06 5.45
CA SER A 100 -21.66 -14.20 6.83
C SER A 100 -22.48 -13.30 7.74
N HIS A 101 -23.40 -13.92 8.49
CA HIS A 101 -24.25 -13.17 9.42
C HIS A 101 -23.42 -12.37 10.42
N GLY A 102 -23.74 -11.09 10.60
CA GLY A 102 -23.03 -10.20 11.53
C GLY A 102 -21.73 -9.58 10.98
N PHE A 103 -21.26 -9.94 9.76
CA PHE A 103 -20.07 -9.35 9.19
C PHE A 103 -20.21 -7.84 8.92
N LEU A 104 -21.30 -7.43 8.30
CA LEU A 104 -21.58 -6.01 8.04
C LEU A 104 -22.26 -5.39 9.25
N THR A 105 -21.50 -4.81 10.14
CA THR A 105 -21.96 -4.24 11.42
C THR A 105 -21.46 -2.82 11.63
N ASN A 106 -22.15 -2.05 12.47
CA ASN A 106 -21.73 -0.72 12.92
C ASN A 106 -20.51 -0.76 13.85
N GLU A 107 -20.25 -1.91 14.48
CA GLU A 107 -19.08 -2.08 15.36
C GLU A 107 -17.78 -2.28 14.60
N ALA A 108 -17.84 -2.66 13.32
CA ALA A 108 -16.68 -2.78 12.48
C ALA A 108 -16.22 -1.42 11.95
N VAL A 109 -14.96 -1.12 12.16
CA VAL A 109 -14.30 0.10 11.67
C VAL A 109 -13.29 -0.21 10.57
N MET A 110 -13.31 0.58 9.53
CA MET A 110 -12.28 0.61 8.50
C MET A 110 -11.23 1.65 8.88
N ILE A 111 -9.98 1.27 8.82
CA ILE A 111 -8.83 2.14 9.07
C ILE A 111 -8.08 2.31 7.74
N GLY A 112 -7.87 3.49 7.28
CA GLY A 112 -7.12 3.79 6.07
C GLY A 112 -5.71 4.26 6.41
N VAL A 113 -4.74 3.97 5.57
CA VAL A 113 -4.65 2.89 4.58
C VAL A 113 -3.36 2.14 4.84
N GLU A 114 -3.36 0.84 4.55
CA GLU A 114 -2.15 0.05 4.48
C GLU A 114 -1.80 -0.15 3.00
N THR A 115 -0.69 0.46 2.56
CA THR A 115 -0.29 0.47 1.14
C THR A 115 1.03 -0.27 0.90
N ARG A 116 1.75 -0.65 1.97
CA ARG A 116 3.09 -1.22 1.89
C ARG A 116 3.12 -2.72 2.19
N THR A 117 2.24 -3.47 1.54
CA THR A 117 2.21 -4.94 1.61
C THR A 117 3.05 -5.60 0.50
N SER A 118 3.40 -4.85 -0.54
CA SER A 118 4.26 -5.27 -1.65
C SER A 118 4.86 -4.03 -2.30
N ALA A 119 6.09 -4.16 -2.85
CA ALA A 119 6.66 -3.07 -3.61
C ALA A 119 5.88 -2.86 -4.91
N PRO A 120 5.50 -1.62 -5.25
CA PRO A 120 4.80 -1.30 -6.49
C PRO A 120 5.71 -1.35 -7.72
N VAL A 121 7.02 -1.49 -7.51
CA VAL A 121 8.07 -1.57 -8.53
C VAL A 121 9.05 -2.70 -8.20
N ARG A 122 9.75 -3.20 -9.22
CA ARG A 122 10.83 -4.17 -9.03
C ARG A 122 12.14 -3.58 -9.53
N ILE A 123 13.17 -3.63 -8.69
CA ILE A 123 14.53 -3.27 -9.07
C ILE A 123 15.16 -4.50 -9.73
N LEU A 124 15.48 -4.44 -11.02
CA LEU A 124 15.93 -5.60 -11.79
C LEU A 124 17.26 -6.14 -11.27
N ARG A 125 17.37 -7.46 -11.17
CA ARG A 125 18.61 -8.17 -10.86
C ARG A 125 18.72 -9.44 -11.70
N ASP A 126 19.92 -9.90 -11.93
CA ASP A 126 20.19 -11.20 -12.51
C ASP A 126 19.80 -12.33 -11.55
N ASN A 127 19.24 -13.42 -12.07
CA ASN A 127 18.71 -14.50 -11.24
C ASN A 127 19.77 -15.43 -10.64
N GLU A 128 20.96 -15.48 -11.24
CA GLU A 128 22.05 -16.35 -10.80
C GLU A 128 22.98 -15.61 -9.83
N THR A 129 23.40 -14.41 -10.22
CA THR A 129 24.33 -13.60 -9.43
C THR A 129 23.64 -12.74 -8.38
N LEU A 130 22.33 -12.56 -8.48
CA LEU A 130 21.48 -11.65 -7.68
C LEU A 130 21.92 -10.18 -7.72
N GLN A 131 22.85 -9.85 -8.62
CA GLN A 131 23.36 -8.50 -8.81
C GLN A 131 22.45 -7.72 -9.75
N HIS A 132 22.35 -6.41 -9.57
CA HIS A 132 21.61 -5.54 -10.47
C HIS A 132 22.16 -5.63 -11.90
N VAL A 133 21.26 -5.66 -12.88
CA VAL A 133 21.61 -5.94 -14.30
C VAL A 133 22.57 -4.93 -14.95
N THR A 134 22.69 -3.72 -14.39
CA THR A 134 23.57 -2.66 -14.95
C THR A 134 24.45 -1.97 -13.92
N VAL A 135 24.24 -2.22 -12.63
CA VAL A 135 25.00 -1.57 -11.54
C VAL A 135 25.75 -2.64 -10.77
N ASN A 136 27.06 -2.69 -10.95
CA ASN A 136 27.93 -3.64 -10.26
C ASN A 136 27.96 -3.37 -8.75
N GLY A 137 27.95 -4.44 -7.95
CA GLY A 137 28.00 -4.36 -6.49
C GLY A 137 26.66 -3.97 -5.83
N LEU A 138 25.57 -3.81 -6.58
CA LEU A 138 24.23 -3.58 -6.06
C LEU A 138 23.45 -4.90 -6.08
N PHE A 139 22.94 -5.32 -4.90
CA PHE A 139 22.16 -6.55 -4.72
C PHE A 139 20.75 -6.21 -4.24
N PRO A 140 19.78 -5.92 -5.15
CA PRO A 140 18.40 -5.62 -4.76
C PRO A 140 17.77 -6.84 -4.10
N CYS A 141 17.23 -6.68 -2.86
CA CYS A 141 16.66 -7.79 -2.13
C CYS A 141 15.41 -7.41 -1.32
N GLY A 142 14.66 -8.42 -0.94
CA GLY A 142 13.53 -8.33 -0.04
C GLY A 142 12.31 -7.64 -0.64
N GLU A 143 11.44 -7.16 0.24
CA GLU A 143 10.15 -6.57 -0.13
C GLU A 143 10.32 -5.24 -0.88
N GLY A 144 11.17 -4.35 -0.40
CA GLY A 144 11.37 -3.04 -1.02
C GLY A 144 11.88 -3.10 -2.46
N ALA A 145 12.64 -4.14 -2.80
CA ALA A 145 13.13 -4.38 -4.16
C ALA A 145 12.16 -5.21 -5.03
N GLY A 146 11.05 -5.68 -4.47
CA GLY A 146 10.00 -6.41 -5.18
C GLY A 146 10.24 -7.92 -5.33
N TYR A 147 11.08 -8.53 -4.47
CA TYR A 147 11.42 -9.98 -4.52
C TYR A 147 10.76 -10.81 -3.43
N ALA A 148 10.15 -10.19 -2.45
CA ALA A 148 9.45 -10.87 -1.36
C ALA A 148 8.23 -10.07 -0.91
N GLY A 149 7.23 -10.73 -0.35
CA GLY A 149 6.00 -10.09 0.17
C GLY A 149 5.68 -10.49 1.63
N GLY A 150 6.62 -11.12 2.33
CA GLY A 150 6.44 -11.54 3.72
C GLY A 150 7.76 -11.58 4.47
N ILE A 151 7.70 -11.56 5.81
CA ILE A 151 8.85 -11.46 6.71
C ILE A 151 9.87 -12.57 6.43
N VAL A 152 9.41 -13.83 6.40
CA VAL A 152 10.29 -15.00 6.19
C VAL A 152 10.90 -14.98 4.79
N SER A 153 10.09 -14.74 3.76
CA SER A 153 10.59 -14.70 2.37
C SER A 153 11.57 -13.54 2.14
N ALA A 154 11.35 -12.40 2.77
CA ALA A 154 12.27 -11.27 2.70
C ALA A 154 13.60 -11.58 3.43
N GLY A 155 13.54 -12.26 4.58
CA GLY A 155 14.74 -12.73 5.29
C GLY A 155 15.57 -13.71 4.46
N ILE A 156 14.94 -14.72 3.88
CA ILE A 156 15.60 -15.71 3.02
C ILE A 156 16.23 -15.06 1.77
N ASP A 157 15.52 -14.13 1.15
CA ASP A 157 16.04 -13.43 -0.02
C ASP A 157 17.23 -12.52 0.34
N GLY A 158 17.17 -11.88 1.52
CA GLY A 158 18.28 -11.08 2.06
C GLY A 158 19.52 -11.93 2.35
N GLU A 159 19.35 -13.13 2.94
CA GLU A 159 20.44 -14.09 3.20
C GLU A 159 21.12 -14.50 1.90
N LYS A 160 20.36 -14.91 0.88
CA LYS A 160 20.89 -15.26 -0.46
C LYS A 160 21.65 -14.11 -1.10
N CYS A 161 21.15 -12.89 -0.99
CA CYS A 161 21.83 -11.71 -1.52
C CYS A 161 23.11 -11.39 -0.75
N ALA A 162 23.16 -11.64 0.56
CA ALA A 162 24.37 -11.49 1.35
C ALA A 162 25.44 -12.50 0.95
N GLU A 163 25.09 -13.78 0.73
CA GLU A 163 26.00 -14.81 0.21
C GLU A 163 26.52 -14.47 -1.17
N ALA A 164 25.64 -13.99 -2.07
CA ALA A 164 26.04 -13.54 -3.40
C ALA A 164 26.99 -12.34 -3.34
N ALA A 165 26.75 -11.40 -2.45
CA ALA A 165 27.63 -10.25 -2.23
C ALA A 165 29.00 -10.68 -1.66
N ALA A 166 29.03 -11.62 -0.72
CA ALA A 166 30.26 -12.19 -0.19
C ALA A 166 31.09 -12.90 -1.29
N THR A 167 30.42 -13.67 -2.14
CA THR A 167 31.03 -14.32 -3.30
C THR A 167 31.63 -13.29 -4.27
N TYR A 168 30.88 -12.22 -4.56
CA TYR A 168 31.34 -11.12 -5.40
C TYR A 168 32.59 -10.43 -4.84
N LEU A 169 32.69 -10.30 -3.52
CA LEU A 169 33.84 -9.71 -2.82
C LEU A 169 35.01 -10.70 -2.63
N GLY A 170 34.87 -11.95 -3.04
CA GLY A 170 35.88 -12.99 -2.85
C GLY A 170 36.02 -13.48 -1.41
N VAL A 171 35.01 -13.24 -0.58
CA VAL A 171 34.92 -13.73 0.81
C VAL A 171 34.40 -15.17 0.76
N ARG A 172 35.08 -16.11 1.40
CA ARG A 172 34.59 -17.49 1.56
C ARG A 172 33.48 -17.47 2.62
N THR A 173 32.32 -17.95 2.26
CA THR A 173 31.24 -18.30 3.18
C THR A 173 31.39 -19.78 3.49
N ASP A 174 32.10 -20.09 4.58
CA ASP A 174 32.19 -21.46 5.10
C ASP A 174 30.90 -21.88 5.81
#